data_c96d39d4fcd3a9dd0d62972595546ab8
#
_entry.id   c96d39d4fcd3a9dd0d62972595546ab8
#
_cell.length_a   1.000
_cell.length_b   1.000
_cell.length_c   1.000
_cell.angle_alpha   90.00
_cell.angle_beta   90.00
_cell.angle_gamma   90.00
#
_symmetry.space_group_name_H-M   'P 1'
#
loop_
_entity.id
_entity.type
_entity.pdbx_description
1 polymer ?
#
loop_
_entity_poly.entity_id
_entity_poly.type
_entity_poly.pdbx_seq_one_letter_code
_entity_poly.pdbx_strand_id
1 'polypeptide(L)'
;VYERFNYNIEKEVKHIFSTSLTISVDSGKDTTERGMGYIISALDADLNSVSKRSIFIPMEDFDKYLLEDFKAVFPLYQPQWDKVENHFNCTTSNVFDPTTCRKIIAQLRQRTFTDEKVKIFIQKVIVDVEEKLPTCAYIEVYGNI
;
A
#
# COMPACT_ATOMS: atom_id res chain seq x y z
N VAL A 1 -19.04 15.15 1.07
CA VAL A 1 -19.19 13.74 1.40
C VAL A 1 -20.18 13.58 2.54
N TYR A 2 -20.02 14.35 3.59
CA TYR A 2 -20.86 14.24 4.77
C TYR A 2 -22.25 14.82 4.57
N GLU A 3 -22.42 15.68 3.59
CA GLU A 3 -23.72 16.25 3.27
C GLU A 3 -24.74 15.20 2.81
N ARG A 4 -24.28 14.02 2.45
CA ARG A 4 -25.17 12.95 2.06
C ARG A 4 -25.72 12.15 3.24
N PHE A 5 -25.32 12.50 4.45
CA PHE A 5 -25.77 11.81 5.64
C PHE A 5 -27.24 12.05 5.96
N ASN A 6 -27.86 13.02 5.33
CA ASN A 6 -29.24 13.39 5.64
C ASN A 6 -30.29 12.36 5.22
N TYR A 7 -29.87 11.37 4.41
CA TYR A 7 -30.76 10.28 4.07
C TYR A 7 -30.17 8.98 4.49
N ASN A 8 -30.61 8.13 5.16
CA ASN A 8 -30.02 6.85 5.54
C ASN A 8 -28.59 7.06 6.05
N ILE A 9 -28.47 7.82 7.11
CA ILE A 9 -27.19 8.22 7.70
C ILE A 9 -26.28 7.03 7.95
N GLU A 10 -26.79 5.95 8.53
CA GLU A 10 -25.96 4.79 8.84
C GLU A 10 -25.33 4.18 7.59
N LYS A 11 -26.08 4.09 6.51
CA LYS A 11 -25.59 3.55 5.26
C LYS A 11 -24.51 4.45 4.67
N GLU A 12 -24.69 5.77 4.69
CA GLU A 12 -23.71 6.71 4.18
C GLU A 12 -22.42 6.71 5.00
N VAL A 13 -22.55 6.74 6.33
CA VAL A 13 -21.38 6.66 7.21
C VAL A 13 -20.63 5.37 6.97
N LYS A 14 -21.33 4.27 6.87
CA LYS A 14 -20.72 2.96 6.63
C LYS A 14 -20.02 2.91 5.28
N HIS A 15 -20.61 3.50 4.24
CA HIS A 15 -20.01 3.58 2.92
C HIS A 15 -18.73 4.42 2.93
N ILE A 16 -18.71 5.56 3.64
CA ILE A 16 -17.57 6.47 3.69
C ILE A 16 -16.40 5.89 4.46
N PHE A 17 -16.68 5.23 5.58
CA PHE A 17 -15.64 4.74 6.48
C PHE A 17 -15.34 3.25 6.37
N SER A 18 -16.13 2.51 5.61
CA SER A 18 -15.85 1.10 5.41
C SER A 18 -14.75 0.91 4.38
N THR A 19 -13.95 -0.12 4.57
CA THR A 19 -12.90 -0.48 3.62
C THR A 19 -13.50 -1.36 2.53
N SER A 20 -12.97 -1.23 1.31
CA SER A 20 -13.41 -2.05 0.18
C SER A 20 -12.64 -3.37 0.08
N LEU A 21 -11.45 -3.43 0.69
CA LEU A 21 -10.54 -4.58 0.65
C LEU A 21 -10.22 -5.01 -0.78
N THR A 22 -10.03 -4.03 -1.66
CA THR A 22 -9.75 -4.28 -3.06
C THR A 22 -8.30 -4.04 -3.39
N ILE A 23 -7.80 -4.85 -4.32
CA ILE A 23 -6.49 -4.67 -4.93
C ILE A 23 -6.73 -4.71 -6.42
N SER A 24 -6.32 -3.66 -7.13
CA SER A 24 -6.46 -3.61 -8.58
C SER A 24 -5.09 -3.47 -9.24
N VAL A 25 -5.01 -3.93 -10.50
CA VAL A 25 -3.79 -3.74 -11.27
C VAL A 25 -3.73 -2.29 -11.72
N ASP A 26 -2.58 -1.65 -11.50
CA ASP A 26 -2.35 -0.31 -12.00
C ASP A 26 -1.91 -0.38 -13.46
N SER A 27 -2.78 0.08 -14.35
CA SER A 27 -2.52 0.04 -15.80
C SER A 27 -1.81 1.29 -16.32
N GLY A 28 -1.46 2.22 -15.45
CA GLY A 28 -0.88 3.50 -15.85
C GLY A 28 -1.88 4.47 -16.46
N LYS A 29 -3.16 4.16 -16.42
CA LYS A 29 -4.21 5.04 -16.89
C LYS A 29 -4.52 6.12 -15.87
N ASP A 30 -5.42 7.03 -16.24
CA ASP A 30 -5.83 8.13 -15.38
C ASP A 30 -6.20 7.63 -13.98
N THR A 31 -5.48 8.12 -12.97
CA THR A 31 -5.67 7.72 -11.58
C THR A 31 -6.88 8.38 -10.92
N THR A 32 -7.46 9.39 -11.53
CA THR A 32 -8.58 10.11 -10.92
C THR A 32 -9.81 9.24 -10.70
N GLU A 33 -10.00 8.22 -11.54
CA GLU A 33 -11.12 7.29 -11.41
C GLU A 33 -10.96 6.34 -10.22
N ARG A 34 -9.72 6.09 -9.79
CA ARG A 34 -9.43 5.18 -8.68
C ARG A 34 -9.52 5.88 -7.33
N GLY A 35 -9.46 7.20 -7.33
CA GLY A 35 -9.38 7.98 -6.09
C GLY A 35 -8.00 7.92 -5.47
N MET A 36 -7.93 8.23 -4.18
CA MET A 36 -6.69 8.27 -3.42
C MET A 36 -6.30 6.88 -2.93
N GLY A 37 -5.01 6.62 -2.95
CA GLY A 37 -4.49 5.34 -2.49
C GLY A 37 -3.01 5.20 -2.70
N TYR A 38 -2.55 3.94 -2.74
CA TYR A 38 -1.13 3.62 -2.82
C TYR A 38 -0.89 2.65 -3.96
N ILE A 39 0.22 2.89 -4.67
CA ILE A 39 0.65 2.03 -5.78
C ILE A 39 1.91 1.31 -5.33
N ILE A 40 1.90 -0.01 -5.40
CA ILE A 40 3.06 -0.85 -5.07
C ILE A 40 3.69 -1.35 -6.37
N SER A 41 4.97 -1.03 -6.55
CA SER A 41 5.74 -1.34 -7.77
C SER A 41 7.09 -1.93 -7.43
N ALA A 42 7.65 -2.70 -8.36
CA ALA A 42 9.03 -3.15 -8.27
C ALA A 42 9.92 -2.18 -9.04
N LEU A 43 11.08 -1.84 -8.46
CA LEU A 43 12.06 -0.95 -9.08
C LEU A 43 13.40 -1.68 -9.27
N ASP A 44 14.15 -1.29 -10.31
CA ASP A 44 15.52 -1.75 -10.47
C ASP A 44 16.49 -0.90 -9.61
N ALA A 45 17.79 -1.17 -9.73
CA ALA A 45 18.79 -0.47 -8.95
C ALA A 45 18.88 1.03 -9.29
N ASP A 46 18.42 1.43 -10.46
CA ASP A 46 18.39 2.82 -10.91
C ASP A 46 17.04 3.49 -10.59
N LEU A 47 16.20 2.82 -9.82
CA LEU A 47 14.88 3.31 -9.38
C LEU A 47 13.86 3.44 -10.51
N ASN A 48 14.08 2.72 -11.60
CA ASN A 48 13.10 2.64 -12.68
C ASN A 48 12.15 1.49 -12.42
N SER A 49 10.88 1.69 -12.76
CA SER A 49 9.88 0.63 -12.60
C SER A 49 10.18 -0.53 -13.54
N VAL A 50 10.27 -1.73 -12.97
CA VAL A 50 10.43 -2.97 -13.72
C VAL A 50 9.21 -3.86 -13.61
N SER A 51 8.21 -3.40 -12.88
CA SER A 51 6.95 -4.13 -12.73
C SER A 51 6.18 -4.08 -14.04
N LYS A 52 5.86 -5.24 -14.56
CA LYS A 52 4.83 -5.32 -15.59
C LYS A 52 3.45 -5.17 -14.97
N ARG A 53 3.38 -5.29 -13.65
CA ARG A 53 2.16 -5.29 -12.90
C ARG A 53 2.38 -4.64 -11.55
N SER A 54 2.01 -3.37 -11.46
CA SER A 54 1.88 -2.66 -10.19
C SER A 54 0.46 -2.85 -9.67
N ILE A 55 0.28 -2.76 -8.36
CA ILE A 55 -1.05 -2.85 -7.77
C ILE A 55 -1.42 -1.53 -7.11
N PHE A 56 -2.71 -1.24 -7.12
CA PHE A 56 -3.28 -0.09 -6.43
C PHE A 56 -4.13 -0.57 -5.25
N ILE A 57 -3.93 0.03 -4.08
CA ILE A 57 -4.70 -0.24 -2.88
C ILE A 57 -5.35 1.06 -2.43
N PRO A 58 -6.68 1.09 -2.27
CA PRO A 58 -7.35 2.29 -1.78
C PRO A 58 -6.81 2.76 -0.45
N MET A 59 -6.81 4.07 -0.24
CA MET A 59 -6.27 4.71 0.96
C MET A 59 -6.84 4.11 2.25
N GLU A 60 -8.14 3.95 2.33
CA GLU A 60 -8.79 3.46 3.54
C GLU A 60 -8.38 2.03 3.88
N ASP A 61 -8.17 1.19 2.85
CA ASP A 61 -7.72 -0.19 3.08
C ASP A 61 -6.27 -0.22 3.55
N PHE A 62 -5.41 0.54 2.89
CA PHE A 62 -3.99 0.61 3.25
C PHE A 62 -3.83 1.20 4.66
N ASP A 63 -4.48 2.32 4.93
CA ASP A 63 -4.34 3.01 6.20
C ASP A 63 -4.80 2.14 7.37
N LYS A 64 -5.86 1.40 7.17
CA LYS A 64 -6.43 0.59 8.25
C LYS A 64 -5.63 -0.70 8.51
N TYR A 65 -5.14 -1.35 7.47
CA TYR A 65 -4.60 -2.70 7.60
C TYR A 65 -3.11 -2.85 7.33
N LEU A 66 -2.47 -1.89 6.69
CA LEU A 66 -1.08 -2.01 6.23
C LEU A 66 -0.19 -0.89 6.73
N LEU A 67 -0.70 0.31 6.90
CA LEU A 67 0.12 1.50 7.12
C LEU A 67 1.06 1.35 8.32
N GLU A 68 0.58 0.84 9.43
CA GLU A 68 1.40 0.70 10.64
C GLU A 68 2.60 -0.20 10.42
N ASP A 69 2.45 -1.25 9.61
CA ASP A 69 3.54 -2.18 9.34
C ASP A 69 4.62 -1.54 8.46
N PHE A 70 4.20 -0.73 7.48
CA PHE A 70 5.14 0.00 6.64
C PHE A 70 5.80 1.16 7.40
N LYS A 71 5.07 1.84 8.27
CA LYS A 71 5.63 2.90 9.11
C LYS A 71 6.65 2.38 10.10
N ALA A 72 6.47 1.17 10.59
CA ALA A 72 7.29 0.60 11.66
C ALA A 72 8.75 0.42 11.30
N VAL A 73 9.08 0.38 10.01
CA VAL A 73 10.47 0.21 9.56
C VAL A 73 11.22 1.53 9.42
N PHE A 74 10.55 2.64 9.59
CA PHE A 74 11.21 3.96 9.57
C PHE A 74 11.79 4.28 10.96
N PRO A 75 12.91 5.03 11.03
CA PRO A 75 13.61 5.72 9.93
C PRO A 75 14.26 4.75 8.96
N LEU A 76 14.31 5.13 7.69
CA LEU A 76 14.77 4.26 6.61
C LEU A 76 15.47 5.08 5.54
N TYR A 77 16.62 4.59 5.06
CA TYR A 77 17.32 5.21 3.97
C TYR A 77 16.48 5.20 2.70
N GLN A 78 16.39 6.37 2.06
CA GLN A 78 15.62 6.55 0.83
C GLN A 78 16.56 6.89 -0.32
N PRO A 79 16.85 5.92 -1.19
CA PRO A 79 17.84 6.12 -2.26
C PRO A 79 17.44 7.20 -3.26
N GLN A 80 16.15 7.44 -3.46
CA GLN A 80 15.68 8.48 -4.39
C GLN A 80 16.06 9.89 -3.95
N TRP A 81 16.34 10.10 -2.67
CA TRP A 81 16.76 11.39 -2.11
C TRP A 81 18.13 11.32 -1.44
N ASP A 82 18.76 10.15 -1.47
CA ASP A 82 20.07 9.91 -0.84
C ASP A 82 20.12 10.41 0.59
N LYS A 83 19.11 10.07 1.38
CA LYS A 83 19.07 10.41 2.81
C LYS A 83 18.15 9.48 3.58
N VAL A 84 18.33 9.44 4.91
CA VAL A 84 17.43 8.74 5.81
C VAL A 84 16.20 9.62 6.04
N GLU A 85 15.03 9.04 5.80
CA GLU A 85 13.76 9.66 6.14
C GLU A 85 13.26 9.09 7.46
N ASN A 86 12.67 9.96 8.29
CA ASN A 86 12.18 9.55 9.59
C ASN A 86 10.79 8.95 9.55
N HIS A 87 10.01 9.24 8.50
CA HIS A 87 8.60 8.89 8.44
C HIS A 87 8.21 8.40 7.06
N PHE A 88 7.25 7.48 7.04
CA PHE A 88 6.56 7.10 5.82
C PHE A 88 5.82 8.31 5.25
N ASN A 89 5.90 8.48 3.94
CA ASN A 89 5.29 9.63 3.25
C ASN A 89 4.08 9.18 2.44
N CYS A 90 2.91 9.69 2.78
CA CYS A 90 1.66 9.30 2.11
C CYS A 90 1.41 10.07 0.81
N THR A 91 2.27 11.02 0.45
CA THR A 91 2.06 11.87 -0.73
C THR A 91 3.09 11.66 -1.83
N THR A 92 4.02 10.77 -1.64
CA THR A 92 5.07 10.52 -2.63
C THR A 92 5.65 9.11 -2.46
N SER A 93 6.85 8.90 -2.97
CA SER A 93 7.51 7.61 -3.03
C SER A 93 8.12 7.21 -1.69
N ASN A 94 7.92 5.96 -1.31
CA ASN A 94 8.62 5.30 -0.21
C ASN A 94 9.27 4.06 -0.79
N VAL A 95 10.59 3.92 -0.61
CA VAL A 95 11.37 2.85 -1.23
C VAL A 95 11.92 1.91 -0.17
N PHE A 96 11.70 0.62 -0.37
CA PHE A 96 12.07 -0.42 0.59
C PHE A 96 12.97 -1.44 -0.08
N ASP A 97 14.12 -1.72 0.54
CA ASP A 97 14.98 -2.79 0.06
C ASP A 97 14.36 -4.17 0.38
N PRO A 98 14.82 -5.25 -0.28
CA PRO A 98 14.22 -6.57 -0.06
C PRO A 98 14.28 -7.06 1.39
N THR A 99 15.35 -6.76 2.11
CA THR A 99 15.47 -7.15 3.51
C THR A 99 14.40 -6.48 4.36
N THR A 100 14.18 -5.18 4.15
CA THR A 100 13.13 -4.43 4.84
C THR A 100 11.74 -4.95 4.47
N CYS A 101 11.52 -5.26 3.20
CA CYS A 101 10.25 -5.86 2.75
C CYS A 101 9.97 -7.18 3.47
N ARG A 102 10.98 -8.03 3.62
CA ARG A 102 10.81 -9.31 4.33
C ARG A 102 10.43 -9.11 5.79
N LYS A 103 10.95 -8.06 6.43
CA LYS A 103 10.56 -7.71 7.80
C LYS A 103 9.10 -7.29 7.87
N ILE A 104 8.66 -6.48 6.93
CA ILE A 104 7.26 -6.05 6.84
C ILE A 104 6.36 -7.26 6.65
N ILE A 105 6.70 -8.15 5.72
CA ILE A 105 5.94 -9.37 5.45
C ILE A 105 5.87 -10.26 6.69
N ALA A 106 6.99 -10.45 7.37
CA ALA A 106 7.02 -11.26 8.59
C ALA A 106 6.09 -10.70 9.67
N GLN A 107 6.08 -9.37 9.82
CA GLN A 107 5.22 -8.71 10.77
C GLN A 107 3.75 -8.86 10.39
N LEU A 108 3.41 -8.70 9.12
CA LEU A 108 2.04 -8.91 8.63
C LEU A 108 1.57 -10.34 8.89
N ARG A 109 2.44 -11.32 8.72
CA ARG A 109 2.10 -12.73 8.96
C ARG A 109 1.86 -13.05 10.43
N GLN A 110 2.44 -12.28 11.33
CA GLN A 110 2.25 -12.48 12.77
C GLN A 110 0.95 -11.89 13.28
N ARG A 111 0.33 -11.00 12.53
CA ARG A 111 -0.91 -10.37 12.94
C ARG A 111 -2.07 -11.35 12.75
N THR A 112 -2.99 -11.32 13.71
CA THR A 112 -4.19 -12.15 13.65
C THR A 112 -5.40 -11.28 13.32
N PHE A 113 -6.24 -11.80 12.44
CA PHE A 113 -7.48 -11.13 12.05
C PHE A 113 -8.63 -12.11 12.19
N THR A 114 -9.76 -11.63 12.69
CA THR A 114 -10.96 -12.46 12.82
C THR A 114 -11.80 -12.45 11.54
N ASP A 115 -11.74 -11.36 10.78
CA ASP A 115 -12.47 -11.23 9.52
C ASP A 115 -11.74 -11.96 8.40
N GLU A 116 -12.38 -12.93 7.80
CA GLU A 116 -11.80 -13.74 6.73
C GLU A 116 -11.46 -12.90 5.50
N LYS A 117 -12.25 -11.87 5.20
CA LYS A 117 -11.98 -10.98 4.06
C LYS A 117 -10.69 -10.19 4.27
N VAL A 118 -10.43 -9.77 5.50
CA VAL A 118 -9.19 -9.07 5.85
C VAL A 118 -7.99 -10.01 5.70
N LYS A 119 -8.12 -11.26 6.15
CA LYS A 119 -7.06 -12.25 5.99
C LYS A 119 -6.71 -12.44 4.52
N ILE A 120 -7.70 -12.57 3.66
CA ILE A 120 -7.52 -12.74 2.22
C ILE A 120 -6.84 -11.51 1.63
N PHE A 121 -7.28 -10.32 2.00
CA PHE A 121 -6.67 -9.07 1.55
C PHE A 121 -5.18 -9.00 1.91
N ILE A 122 -4.85 -9.23 3.16
CA ILE A 122 -3.46 -9.22 3.64
C ILE A 122 -2.62 -10.26 2.90
N GLN A 123 -3.16 -11.47 2.71
CA GLN A 123 -2.45 -12.53 2.01
C GLN A 123 -2.17 -12.16 0.56
N LYS A 124 -3.11 -11.51 -0.12
CA LYS A 124 -2.91 -11.05 -1.50
C LYS A 124 -1.79 -10.01 -1.59
N VAL A 125 -1.71 -9.09 -0.62
CA VAL A 125 -0.63 -8.10 -0.59
C VAL A 125 0.71 -8.80 -0.38
N ILE A 126 0.79 -9.72 0.55
CA ILE A 126 2.01 -10.48 0.83
C ILE A 126 2.47 -11.23 -0.43
N VAL A 127 1.56 -11.95 -1.09
CA VAL A 127 1.89 -12.71 -2.29
C VAL A 127 2.39 -11.80 -3.40
N ASP A 128 1.73 -10.65 -3.60
CA ASP A 128 2.14 -9.70 -4.62
C ASP A 128 3.57 -9.20 -4.40
N VAL A 129 3.89 -8.80 -3.18
CA VAL A 129 5.23 -8.31 -2.85
C VAL A 129 6.26 -9.45 -2.99
N GLU A 130 5.93 -10.63 -2.50
CA GLU A 130 6.84 -11.78 -2.59
C GLU A 130 7.14 -12.18 -4.02
N GLU A 131 6.17 -12.06 -4.92
CA GLU A 131 6.39 -12.33 -6.35
C GLU A 131 7.30 -11.31 -7.01
N LYS A 132 7.29 -10.07 -6.53
CA LYS A 132 8.15 -9.00 -7.07
C LYS A 132 9.59 -9.08 -6.58
N LEU A 133 9.81 -9.55 -5.34
CA LEU A 133 11.11 -9.48 -4.69
C LEU A 133 12.26 -10.17 -5.46
N PRO A 134 12.09 -11.34 -6.09
CA PRO A 134 13.20 -12.01 -6.77
C PRO A 134 13.77 -11.24 -7.97
N THR A 135 13.00 -10.33 -8.55
CA THR A 135 13.36 -9.66 -9.80
C THR A 135 13.55 -8.16 -9.66
N CYS A 136 13.56 -7.64 -8.45
CA CYS A 136 13.68 -6.21 -8.22
C CYS A 136 14.81 -5.88 -7.24
N ALA A 137 15.30 -4.64 -7.30
CA ALA A 137 16.23 -4.11 -6.30
C ALA A 137 15.46 -3.49 -5.13
N TYR A 138 14.30 -2.92 -5.40
CA TYR A 138 13.48 -2.24 -4.39
C TYR A 138 12.00 -2.44 -4.67
N ILE A 139 11.20 -2.32 -3.62
CA ILE A 139 9.75 -2.16 -3.71
C ILE A 139 9.42 -0.70 -3.40
N GLU A 140 8.61 -0.09 -4.25
CA GLU A 140 8.12 1.26 -4.02
C GLU A 140 6.66 1.22 -3.59
N VAL A 141 6.34 2.00 -2.56
CA VAL A 141 4.95 2.31 -2.21
C VAL A 141 4.76 3.80 -2.45
N TYR A 142 4.04 4.14 -3.49
CA TYR A 142 3.80 5.52 -3.89
C TYR A 142 2.43 5.97 -3.41
N GLY A 143 2.41 7.03 -2.59
CA GLY A 143 1.17 7.59 -2.08
C GLY A 143 0.61 8.65 -3.01
N ASN A 144 -0.65 8.49 -3.35
CA ASN A 144 -1.42 9.43 -4.15
C ASN A 144 -2.55 10.02 -3.29
N ILE A 145 -2.15 10.68 -2.20
CA ILE A 145 -3.09 11.21 -1.22
C ILE A 145 -3.15 12.75 -1.31
#